data_0f149399d26aedb2bfc255bc80af967e
#
_entry.id   0f149399d26aedb2bfc255bc80af967e
#
_cell.length_a   1.000
_cell.length_b   1.000
_cell.length_c   1.000
_cell.angle_alpha   90.00
_cell.angle_beta   90.00
_cell.angle_gamma   90.00
#
_symmetry.space_group_name_H-M   'P 1'
#
loop_
_entity.id
_entity.type
_entity.pdbx_description
1 polymer ?
#
loop_
_entity_poly.entity_id
_entity_poly.type
_entity_poly.pdbx_seq_one_letter_code
_entity_poly.pdbx_strand_id
1 'polypeptide(L)'
;MTSKRDVRTGPQRPVRTFQMFGRGVAALALATAIPVAPAAAQSTLPASVAATQGISDFYSARSNRPLWFSQNGRQAALLLETLKTADLDGFDPDRYRIDAIEKALDAAERSGSSRAVRKADILLSRAFVDYVRDLRTPGQSSTIYVDSDLKPSPPSGRAALDAAARAPSLERYVAEMRWMNPLYGQLRQALASGSYSPEQRDLIRLNLLRTRELPAGSGRYVLVNAAAQRLFMYENGEAVDSMRVVVGKPIYPTPIMAAYIRFANLNPYWYVPADLAAERIAPNVLKQGLPYLDRQGYQVVSDFIGEPKIFDPSTIDWQAVADGRQKVLIRQLPGPHNSMGRIKFMFPNSEGVYLHDNPERELFEQAARLYSGGCVRLEAAWRLSRWLFGRDLTWKGAATEQEVPLEKPVPVYISYLTAVPDGSQIAFLDDVYGRDKARLARQSDGGLLTTAR
;
A
#
# COMPACT_ATOMS: atom_id res chain seq x y z
N MET A 1 33.04 -28.74 30.76
CA MET A 1 32.00 -27.95 31.45
C MET A 1 31.45 -26.97 30.42
N THR A 2 30.37 -27.34 29.74
CA THR A 2 29.76 -26.61 28.64
C THR A 2 28.49 -25.93 29.16
N SER A 3 28.51 -24.60 29.24
CA SER A 3 27.34 -23.79 29.61
C SER A 3 26.45 -23.57 28.40
N LYS A 4 25.29 -24.20 28.38
CA LYS A 4 24.17 -23.87 27.44
C LYS A 4 23.56 -22.55 27.88
N ARG A 5 23.58 -21.54 27.00
CA ARG A 5 22.77 -20.35 27.17
C ARG A 5 21.38 -20.60 26.58
N ASP A 6 20.38 -20.60 27.44
CA ASP A 6 18.97 -20.63 27.08
C ASP A 6 18.61 -19.33 26.33
N VAL A 7 18.17 -19.47 25.07
CA VAL A 7 17.53 -18.40 24.32
C VAL A 7 16.07 -18.29 24.79
N ARG A 8 15.80 -17.35 25.67
CA ARG A 8 14.42 -17.00 26.07
C ARG A 8 13.70 -16.38 24.87
N THR A 9 12.74 -17.10 24.34
CA THR A 9 11.73 -16.58 23.43
C THR A 9 10.89 -15.55 24.19
N GLY A 10 10.95 -14.28 23.75
CA GLY A 10 10.12 -13.22 24.30
C GLY A 10 8.63 -13.46 24.04
N PRO A 11 7.73 -12.94 24.89
CA PRO A 11 6.30 -13.21 24.82
C PRO A 11 5.71 -12.63 23.53
N GLN A 12 5.01 -13.49 22.79
CA GLN A 12 4.14 -13.09 21.70
C GLN A 12 3.02 -12.19 22.26
N ARG A 13 2.93 -10.94 21.79
CA ARG A 13 1.90 -10.01 22.21
C ARG A 13 0.54 -10.41 21.61
N PRO A 14 -0.57 -10.27 22.36
CA PRO A 14 -1.91 -10.50 21.84
C PRO A 14 -2.29 -9.46 20.78
N VAL A 15 -2.96 -9.93 19.74
CA VAL A 15 -3.57 -9.13 18.68
C VAL A 15 -4.53 -8.11 19.31
N ARG A 16 -4.34 -6.82 19.02
CA ARG A 16 -5.19 -5.73 19.50
C ARG A 16 -6.54 -5.79 18.77
N THR A 17 -7.55 -6.35 19.42
CA THR A 17 -8.93 -6.25 18.95
C THR A 17 -9.55 -4.98 19.49
N PHE A 18 -9.75 -4.00 18.63
CA PHE A 18 -10.56 -2.82 18.93
C PHE A 18 -12.03 -3.22 18.69
N GLN A 19 -12.74 -3.64 19.75
CA GLN A 19 -14.18 -3.87 19.67
C GLN A 19 -14.90 -2.52 19.65
N MET A 20 -15.39 -2.10 18.49
CA MET A 20 -16.42 -1.08 18.38
C MET A 20 -17.76 -1.72 18.79
N PHE A 21 -18.26 -1.40 19.96
CA PHE A 21 -19.64 -1.72 20.36
C PHE A 21 -20.61 -0.81 19.59
N GLY A 22 -21.16 -1.32 18.50
CA GLY A 22 -22.32 -0.72 17.85
C GLY A 22 -23.58 -1.01 18.66
N ARG A 23 -24.13 -0.01 19.37
CA ARG A 23 -25.52 -0.05 19.87
C ARG A 23 -26.42 0.54 18.79
N GLY A 24 -27.27 -0.32 18.22
CA GLY A 24 -28.27 0.08 17.24
C GLY A 24 -29.34 0.98 17.84
N VAL A 25 -29.56 2.12 17.22
CA VAL A 25 -30.80 2.91 17.37
C VAL A 25 -31.77 2.34 16.34
N ALA A 26 -32.86 1.74 16.82
CA ALA A 26 -33.96 1.28 15.99
C ALA A 26 -34.76 2.49 15.49
N ALA A 27 -34.49 2.94 14.28
CA ALA A 27 -35.37 3.83 13.54
C ALA A 27 -36.31 2.98 12.68
N LEU A 28 -37.58 3.06 12.95
CA LEU A 28 -38.65 2.44 12.18
C LEU A 28 -38.75 3.19 10.85
N ALA A 29 -38.16 2.65 9.77
CA ALA A 29 -38.32 3.17 8.42
C ALA A 29 -39.32 2.27 7.65
N LEU A 30 -40.40 2.86 7.19
CA LEU A 30 -41.35 2.24 6.26
C LEU A 30 -40.56 1.84 4.98
N ALA A 31 -40.49 0.53 4.74
CA ALA A 31 -39.89 -0.01 3.55
C ALA A 31 -40.86 0.09 2.37
N THR A 32 -40.59 1.01 1.45
CA THR A 32 -41.09 0.90 0.08
C THR A 32 -40.19 -0.08 -0.67
N ALA A 33 -40.70 -1.23 -1.01
CA ALA A 33 -40.01 -2.26 -1.77
C ALA A 33 -39.77 -1.77 -3.21
N ILE A 34 -38.53 -1.40 -3.53
CA ILE A 34 -38.07 -1.27 -4.91
C ILE A 34 -37.71 -2.69 -5.39
N PRO A 35 -38.20 -3.19 -6.52
CA PRO A 35 -37.82 -4.51 -7.00
C PRO A 35 -36.33 -4.47 -7.39
N VAL A 36 -35.51 -5.19 -6.64
CA VAL A 36 -34.10 -5.47 -7.01
C VAL A 36 -34.17 -6.45 -8.18
N ALA A 37 -33.72 -5.99 -9.35
CA ALA A 37 -33.48 -6.87 -10.48
C ALA A 37 -32.48 -7.97 -10.07
N PRO A 38 -32.67 -9.25 -10.47
CA PRO A 38 -31.73 -10.30 -10.11
C PRO A 38 -30.35 -9.96 -10.69
N ALA A 39 -29.33 -9.91 -9.83
CA ALA A 39 -27.94 -9.84 -10.27
C ALA A 39 -27.70 -10.98 -11.24
N ALA A 40 -27.32 -10.65 -12.47
CA ALA A 40 -26.99 -11.63 -13.48
C ALA A 40 -25.95 -12.59 -12.90
N ALA A 41 -26.27 -13.87 -12.84
CA ALA A 41 -25.36 -14.92 -12.42
C ALA A 41 -24.10 -14.84 -13.28
N GLN A 42 -23.00 -14.37 -12.70
CA GLN A 42 -21.69 -14.41 -13.35
C GLN A 42 -21.33 -15.88 -13.50
N SER A 43 -21.33 -16.38 -14.73
CA SER A 43 -20.92 -17.74 -15.05
C SER A 43 -19.47 -17.92 -14.60
N THR A 44 -19.23 -18.78 -13.64
CA THR A 44 -17.90 -19.14 -13.14
C THR A 44 -17.22 -20.10 -14.13
N LEU A 45 -16.84 -19.59 -15.30
CA LEU A 45 -15.97 -20.34 -16.21
C LEU A 45 -14.58 -20.50 -15.56
N PRO A 46 -13.91 -21.67 -15.74
CA PRO A 46 -12.52 -21.83 -15.31
C PRO A 46 -11.65 -20.65 -15.81
N ALA A 47 -10.72 -20.19 -15.00
CA ALA A 47 -9.93 -18.99 -15.27
C ALA A 47 -9.19 -19.01 -16.62
N SER A 48 -8.77 -20.20 -17.09
CA SER A 48 -8.15 -20.41 -18.40
C SER A 48 -9.14 -20.26 -19.57
N VAL A 49 -10.39 -20.71 -19.38
CA VAL A 49 -11.46 -20.59 -20.39
C VAL A 49 -11.89 -19.12 -20.49
N ALA A 50 -12.06 -18.45 -19.38
CA ALA A 50 -12.41 -17.03 -19.34
C ALA A 50 -11.32 -16.14 -19.97
N ALA A 51 -10.04 -16.47 -19.78
CA ALA A 51 -8.93 -15.76 -20.40
C ALA A 51 -8.93 -15.95 -21.93
N THR A 52 -9.14 -17.17 -22.41
CA THR A 52 -9.21 -17.49 -23.86
C THR A 52 -10.39 -16.80 -24.52
N GLN A 53 -11.57 -16.82 -23.91
CA GLN A 53 -12.75 -16.12 -24.41
C GLN A 53 -12.49 -14.60 -24.50
N GLY A 54 -11.89 -13.99 -23.48
CA GLY A 54 -11.58 -12.58 -23.48
C GLY A 54 -10.61 -12.14 -24.59
N ILE A 55 -9.68 -13.01 -25.00
CA ILE A 55 -8.79 -12.77 -26.14
C ILE A 55 -9.57 -12.82 -27.45
N SER A 56 -10.44 -13.82 -27.64
CA SER A 56 -11.31 -13.93 -28.82
C SER A 56 -12.19 -12.69 -28.98
N ASP A 57 -12.83 -12.25 -27.89
CA ASP A 57 -13.71 -11.08 -27.88
C ASP A 57 -12.94 -9.78 -28.20
N PHE A 58 -11.70 -9.67 -27.75
CA PHE A 58 -10.83 -8.54 -28.09
C PHE A 58 -10.55 -8.46 -29.57
N TYR A 59 -10.15 -9.57 -30.20
CA TYR A 59 -9.86 -9.58 -31.64
C TYR A 59 -11.11 -9.41 -32.50
N SER A 60 -12.21 -10.01 -32.11
CA SER A 60 -13.49 -9.83 -32.81
C SER A 60 -13.91 -8.35 -32.85
N ALA A 61 -13.80 -7.65 -31.72
CA ALA A 61 -14.10 -6.21 -31.65
C ALA A 61 -13.18 -5.35 -32.51
N ARG A 62 -12.00 -5.82 -32.88
CA ARG A 62 -11.01 -5.12 -33.70
C ARG A 62 -11.02 -5.54 -35.18
N SER A 63 -12.03 -6.28 -35.64
CA SER A 63 -12.05 -6.88 -36.99
C SER A 63 -10.82 -7.75 -37.25
N ASN A 64 -10.33 -8.44 -36.22
CA ASN A 64 -9.14 -9.29 -36.23
C ASN A 64 -7.81 -8.57 -36.62
N ARG A 65 -7.73 -7.25 -36.45
CA ARG A 65 -6.49 -6.50 -36.70
C ARG A 65 -5.43 -6.87 -35.64
N PRO A 66 -4.19 -7.17 -36.08
CA PRO A 66 -3.07 -7.46 -35.17
C PRO A 66 -2.80 -6.32 -34.17
N LEU A 67 -2.38 -6.66 -32.97
CA LEU A 67 -1.99 -5.71 -31.93
C LEU A 67 -0.45 -5.47 -31.95
N TRP A 68 0.32 -6.56 -31.98
CA TRP A 68 1.77 -6.54 -31.77
C TRP A 68 2.58 -6.27 -33.04
N PHE A 69 1.95 -6.28 -34.22
CA PHE A 69 2.61 -6.05 -35.51
C PHE A 69 2.33 -4.66 -36.09
N SER A 70 1.75 -3.73 -35.32
CA SER A 70 1.70 -2.33 -35.72
C SER A 70 3.12 -1.74 -35.70
N GLN A 71 3.43 -0.80 -36.57
CA GLN A 71 4.73 -0.08 -36.59
C GLN A 71 5.98 -1.01 -36.64
N ASN A 72 6.03 -1.90 -37.63
CA ASN A 72 7.18 -2.79 -37.92
C ASN A 72 7.46 -3.89 -36.86
N GLY A 73 6.52 -4.26 -35.99
CA GLY A 73 6.66 -5.41 -35.12
C GLY A 73 7.64 -5.24 -33.94
N ARG A 74 8.22 -4.05 -33.74
CA ARG A 74 9.19 -3.81 -32.66
C ARG A 74 8.64 -4.16 -31.28
N GLN A 75 7.39 -3.88 -31.01
CA GLN A 75 6.72 -4.23 -29.77
C GLN A 75 6.53 -5.75 -29.58
N ALA A 76 6.43 -6.51 -30.64
CA ALA A 76 6.39 -7.97 -30.58
C ALA A 76 7.74 -8.53 -30.10
N ALA A 77 8.86 -8.02 -30.64
CA ALA A 77 10.19 -8.40 -30.19
C ALA A 77 10.45 -8.00 -28.72
N LEU A 78 10.06 -6.78 -28.32
CA LEU A 78 10.18 -6.34 -26.93
C LEU A 78 9.39 -7.21 -25.97
N LEU A 79 8.15 -7.58 -26.33
CA LEU A 79 7.35 -8.46 -25.51
C LEU A 79 8.01 -9.85 -25.39
N LEU A 80 8.51 -10.42 -26.50
CA LEU A 80 9.21 -11.70 -26.47
C LEU A 80 10.43 -11.65 -25.53
N GLU A 81 11.27 -10.62 -25.62
CA GLU A 81 12.43 -10.46 -24.72
C GLU A 81 12.01 -10.28 -23.25
N THR A 82 10.90 -9.59 -22.99
CA THR A 82 10.35 -9.49 -21.64
C THR A 82 9.93 -10.86 -21.11
N LEU A 83 9.28 -11.69 -21.94
CA LEU A 83 8.83 -13.03 -21.56
C LEU A 83 10.00 -14.01 -21.37
N LYS A 84 11.04 -13.94 -22.21
CA LYS A 84 12.28 -14.73 -22.08
C LYS A 84 13.00 -14.51 -20.75
N THR A 85 12.85 -13.32 -20.17
CA THR A 85 13.47 -12.93 -18.90
C THR A 85 12.49 -12.94 -17.74
N ALA A 86 11.40 -13.72 -17.82
CA ALA A 86 10.39 -13.82 -16.75
C ALA A 86 10.92 -14.43 -15.44
N ASP A 87 12.09 -15.10 -15.49
CA ASP A 87 12.82 -15.55 -14.30
C ASP A 87 13.25 -14.41 -13.37
N LEU A 88 13.47 -13.21 -13.91
CA LEU A 88 13.70 -12.02 -13.09
C LEU A 88 12.51 -11.70 -12.20
N ASP A 89 11.30 -12.09 -12.63
CA ASP A 89 10.04 -11.92 -11.91
C ASP A 89 9.68 -13.12 -11.05
N GLY A 90 10.51 -14.17 -11.06
CA GLY A 90 10.30 -15.41 -10.34
C GLY A 90 9.36 -16.39 -11.06
N PHE A 91 9.21 -16.29 -12.37
CA PHE A 91 8.43 -17.21 -13.19
C PHE A 91 9.33 -17.99 -14.14
N ASP A 92 8.93 -19.22 -14.44
CA ASP A 92 9.56 -20.02 -15.49
C ASP A 92 9.15 -19.48 -16.86
N PRO A 93 10.10 -19.03 -17.72
CA PRO A 93 9.80 -18.54 -19.07
C PRO A 93 9.06 -19.56 -19.94
N ASP A 94 9.29 -20.87 -19.77
CA ASP A 94 8.67 -21.93 -20.57
C ASP A 94 7.13 -21.95 -20.44
N ARG A 95 6.61 -21.42 -19.33
CA ARG A 95 5.14 -21.24 -19.13
C ARG A 95 4.51 -20.40 -20.23
N TYR A 96 5.28 -19.47 -20.82
CA TYR A 96 4.78 -18.53 -21.84
C TYR A 96 5.00 -19.02 -23.26
N ARG A 97 5.43 -20.30 -23.43
CA ARG A 97 5.56 -20.97 -24.74
C ARG A 97 6.47 -20.23 -25.71
N ILE A 98 7.63 -19.80 -25.22
CA ILE A 98 8.62 -19.00 -25.95
C ILE A 98 8.95 -19.60 -27.32
N ASP A 99 9.29 -20.91 -27.39
CA ASP A 99 9.63 -21.60 -28.65
C ASP A 99 8.50 -21.52 -29.69
N ALA A 100 7.23 -21.61 -29.25
CA ALA A 100 6.11 -21.55 -30.17
C ALA A 100 5.89 -20.14 -30.71
N ILE A 101 6.18 -19.12 -29.90
CA ILE A 101 6.13 -17.71 -30.30
C ILE A 101 7.25 -17.44 -31.30
N GLU A 102 8.50 -17.84 -31.03
CA GLU A 102 9.64 -17.65 -31.93
C GLU A 102 9.40 -18.26 -33.30
N LYS A 103 9.01 -19.54 -33.34
CA LYS A 103 8.64 -20.22 -34.58
C LYS A 103 7.54 -19.50 -35.35
N ALA A 104 6.56 -18.92 -34.65
CA ALA A 104 5.48 -18.19 -35.30
C ALA A 104 5.92 -16.82 -35.83
N LEU A 105 6.81 -16.11 -35.10
CA LEU A 105 7.41 -14.86 -35.53
C LEU A 105 8.26 -15.06 -36.77
N ASP A 106 9.14 -16.06 -36.78
CA ASP A 106 9.97 -16.43 -37.95
C ASP A 106 9.11 -16.78 -39.17
N ALA A 107 8.01 -17.50 -38.98
CA ALA A 107 7.10 -17.83 -40.08
C ALA A 107 6.36 -16.59 -40.60
N ALA A 108 5.99 -15.67 -39.72
CA ALA A 108 5.37 -14.40 -40.09
C ALA A 108 6.35 -13.50 -40.90
N GLU A 109 7.59 -13.42 -40.46
CA GLU A 109 8.65 -12.65 -41.14
C GLU A 109 8.98 -13.23 -42.53
N ARG A 110 9.23 -14.56 -42.61
CA ARG A 110 9.57 -15.21 -43.87
C ARG A 110 8.44 -15.22 -44.90
N SER A 111 7.19 -15.37 -44.48
CA SER A 111 6.07 -15.49 -45.40
C SER A 111 5.37 -14.17 -45.72
N GLY A 112 5.45 -13.19 -44.84
CA GLY A 112 4.67 -11.96 -44.93
C GLY A 112 3.16 -12.15 -44.96
N SER A 113 2.67 -13.41 -44.76
CA SER A 113 1.25 -13.71 -44.93
C SER A 113 0.44 -13.22 -43.72
N SER A 114 -0.74 -12.65 -43.98
CA SER A 114 -1.68 -12.22 -42.95
C SER A 114 -2.07 -13.32 -41.97
N ARG A 115 -2.09 -14.61 -42.46
CA ARG A 115 -2.38 -15.77 -41.62
C ARG A 115 -1.26 -16.05 -40.63
N ALA A 116 0.00 -15.98 -41.06
CA ALA A 116 1.17 -16.19 -40.18
C ALA A 116 1.29 -15.08 -39.16
N VAL A 117 1.16 -13.81 -39.57
CA VAL A 117 1.12 -12.64 -38.68
C VAL A 117 0.04 -12.79 -37.62
N ARG A 118 -1.19 -13.15 -38.02
CA ARG A 118 -2.29 -13.35 -37.06
C ARG A 118 -1.98 -14.47 -36.05
N LYS A 119 -1.39 -15.58 -36.50
CA LYS A 119 -1.01 -16.69 -35.61
C LYS A 119 -0.01 -16.24 -34.55
N ALA A 120 1.04 -15.53 -34.95
CA ALA A 120 2.04 -15.00 -34.03
C ALA A 120 1.45 -13.98 -33.06
N ASP A 121 0.60 -13.09 -33.56
CA ASP A 121 -0.07 -12.05 -32.76
C ASP A 121 -0.97 -12.63 -31.66
N ILE A 122 -1.73 -13.69 -31.97
CA ILE A 122 -2.57 -14.38 -30.98
C ILE A 122 -1.72 -15.12 -29.94
N LEU A 123 -0.59 -15.74 -30.33
CA LEU A 123 0.31 -16.41 -29.39
C LEU A 123 0.94 -15.40 -28.43
N LEU A 124 1.42 -14.27 -28.94
CA LEU A 124 1.93 -13.17 -28.11
C LEU A 124 0.87 -12.63 -27.15
N SER A 125 -0.37 -12.45 -27.62
CA SER A 125 -1.47 -11.98 -26.78
C SER A 125 -1.79 -12.94 -25.65
N ARG A 126 -1.76 -14.22 -25.89
CA ARG A 126 -1.96 -15.24 -24.84
C ARG A 126 -0.86 -15.17 -23.80
N ALA A 127 0.40 -15.21 -24.25
CA ALA A 127 1.55 -15.13 -23.35
C ALA A 127 1.55 -13.82 -22.54
N PHE A 128 1.24 -12.68 -23.17
CA PHE A 128 1.08 -11.40 -22.48
C PHE A 128 0.00 -11.43 -21.40
N VAL A 129 -1.20 -11.95 -21.74
CA VAL A 129 -2.30 -12.07 -20.77
C VAL A 129 -1.91 -12.96 -19.60
N ASP A 130 -1.30 -14.12 -19.87
CA ASP A 130 -0.88 -15.05 -18.83
C ASP A 130 0.18 -14.41 -17.93
N TYR A 131 1.17 -13.74 -18.52
CA TYR A 131 2.23 -13.05 -17.77
C TYR A 131 1.70 -11.89 -16.90
N VAL A 132 0.84 -11.03 -17.44
CA VAL A 132 0.20 -9.95 -16.67
C VAL A 132 -0.63 -10.51 -15.52
N ARG A 133 -1.36 -11.60 -15.75
CA ARG A 133 -2.16 -12.26 -14.72
C ARG A 133 -1.29 -12.87 -13.63
N ASP A 134 -0.20 -13.53 -13.99
CA ASP A 134 0.76 -14.09 -13.03
C ASP A 134 1.36 -12.97 -12.15
N LEU A 135 1.77 -11.86 -12.75
CA LEU A 135 2.30 -10.70 -12.02
C LEU A 135 1.28 -10.06 -11.07
N ARG A 136 0.00 -10.00 -11.48
CA ARG A 136 -1.08 -9.38 -10.69
C ARG A 136 -1.81 -10.36 -9.78
N THR A 137 -1.44 -11.65 -9.79
CA THR A 137 -1.95 -12.62 -8.82
C THR A 137 -1.27 -12.38 -7.47
N PRO A 138 -2.04 -12.13 -6.40
CA PRO A 138 -1.46 -11.89 -5.08
C PRO A 138 -0.68 -13.12 -4.61
N GLY A 139 0.58 -12.89 -4.19
CA GLY A 139 1.38 -13.88 -3.49
C GLY A 139 1.10 -13.86 -1.98
N GLN A 140 2.01 -14.48 -1.20
CA GLN A 140 2.02 -14.34 0.26
C GLN A 140 2.42 -12.90 0.62
N SER A 141 1.44 -12.10 0.99
CA SER A 141 1.58 -10.71 1.37
C SER A 141 1.44 -10.53 2.88
N SER A 142 2.20 -9.60 3.44
CA SER A 142 2.02 -9.10 4.81
C SER A 142 1.17 -7.83 4.85
N THR A 143 0.67 -7.37 3.72
CA THR A 143 -0.13 -6.14 3.62
C THR A 143 -1.53 -6.36 4.18
N ILE A 144 -1.94 -5.51 5.10
CA ILE A 144 -3.30 -5.46 5.62
C ILE A 144 -4.14 -4.66 4.64
N TYR A 145 -5.03 -5.33 3.90
CA TYR A 145 -5.99 -4.66 3.03
C TYR A 145 -7.24 -4.35 3.82
N VAL A 146 -7.38 -3.10 4.28
CA VAL A 146 -8.56 -2.61 4.99
C VAL A 146 -9.75 -2.59 4.03
N ASP A 147 -9.52 -2.07 2.84
CA ASP A 147 -10.46 -2.08 1.74
C ASP A 147 -10.03 -3.17 0.74
N SER A 148 -10.85 -4.20 0.60
CA SER A 148 -10.52 -5.43 -0.13
C SER A 148 -10.32 -5.24 -1.64
N ASP A 149 -10.92 -4.21 -2.22
CA ASP A 149 -10.80 -3.84 -3.64
C ASP A 149 -9.43 -3.21 -3.97
N LEU A 150 -8.65 -2.79 -2.96
CA LEU A 150 -7.26 -2.36 -3.12
C LEU A 150 -6.29 -3.54 -3.28
N LYS A 151 -6.72 -4.76 -2.95
CA LYS A 151 -5.89 -5.94 -3.15
C LYS A 151 -5.69 -6.19 -4.64
N PRO A 152 -4.43 -6.41 -5.11
CA PRO A 152 -4.19 -6.74 -6.50
C PRO A 152 -5.03 -7.93 -6.95
N SER A 153 -5.58 -7.82 -8.14
CA SER A 153 -6.32 -8.91 -8.78
C SER A 153 -5.91 -9.04 -10.24
N PRO A 154 -5.80 -10.27 -10.76
CA PRO A 154 -5.45 -10.48 -12.15
C PRO A 154 -6.58 -9.96 -13.06
N PRO A 155 -6.26 -9.15 -14.08
CA PRO A 155 -7.26 -8.62 -15.01
C PRO A 155 -7.83 -9.76 -15.89
N SER A 156 -9.00 -9.53 -16.49
CA SER A 156 -9.47 -10.40 -17.58
C SER A 156 -8.56 -10.27 -18.80
N GLY A 157 -8.50 -11.32 -19.63
CA GLY A 157 -7.70 -11.30 -20.87
C GLY A 157 -8.04 -10.10 -21.76
N ARG A 158 -9.34 -9.79 -21.90
CA ARG A 158 -9.81 -8.63 -22.63
C ARG A 158 -9.34 -7.33 -22.01
N ALA A 159 -9.46 -7.15 -20.70
CA ALA A 159 -9.06 -5.92 -20.03
C ALA A 159 -7.54 -5.66 -20.16
N ALA A 160 -6.70 -6.70 -20.07
CA ALA A 160 -5.26 -6.58 -20.27
C ALA A 160 -4.91 -6.12 -21.69
N LEU A 161 -5.53 -6.73 -22.73
CA LEU A 161 -5.30 -6.36 -24.12
C LEU A 161 -5.88 -4.99 -24.47
N ASP A 162 -7.05 -4.65 -23.95
CA ASP A 162 -7.65 -3.31 -24.13
C ASP A 162 -6.78 -2.22 -23.52
N ALA A 163 -6.14 -2.48 -22.37
CA ALA A 163 -5.20 -1.53 -21.76
C ALA A 163 -3.95 -1.32 -22.65
N ALA A 164 -3.38 -2.40 -23.17
CA ALA A 164 -2.26 -2.34 -24.11
C ALA A 164 -2.63 -1.61 -25.40
N ALA A 165 -3.80 -1.89 -25.97
CA ALA A 165 -4.27 -1.28 -27.22
C ALA A 165 -4.60 0.21 -27.10
N ARG A 166 -4.97 0.69 -25.90
CA ARG A 166 -5.24 2.12 -25.62
C ARG A 166 -4.00 2.90 -25.24
N ALA A 167 -2.87 2.23 -25.03
CA ALA A 167 -1.62 2.93 -24.68
C ALA A 167 -1.21 3.90 -25.80
N PRO A 168 -0.81 5.14 -25.47
CA PRO A 168 -0.34 6.11 -26.48
C PRO A 168 0.86 5.59 -27.29
N SER A 169 1.70 4.75 -26.69
CA SER A 169 2.78 4.00 -27.32
C SER A 169 2.79 2.59 -26.75
N LEU A 170 2.49 1.59 -27.59
CA LEU A 170 2.54 0.19 -27.19
C LEU A 170 3.99 -0.26 -26.91
N GLU A 171 4.97 0.28 -27.64
CA GLU A 171 6.39 0.04 -27.40
C GLU A 171 6.79 0.48 -25.98
N ARG A 172 6.47 1.73 -25.60
CA ARG A 172 6.73 2.21 -24.23
C ARG A 172 5.93 1.45 -23.18
N TYR A 173 4.69 1.07 -23.50
CA TYR A 173 3.85 0.29 -22.59
C TYR A 173 4.52 -1.04 -22.23
N VAL A 174 5.14 -1.72 -23.20
CA VAL A 174 5.88 -2.96 -22.97
C VAL A 174 7.21 -2.68 -22.28
N ALA A 175 8.02 -1.77 -22.79
CA ALA A 175 9.35 -1.47 -22.27
C ALA A 175 9.34 -1.02 -20.80
N GLU A 176 8.33 -0.24 -20.40
CA GLU A 176 8.18 0.28 -19.05
C GLU A 176 7.26 -0.60 -18.18
N MET A 177 6.74 -1.72 -18.70
CA MET A 177 5.80 -2.63 -18.01
C MET A 177 4.62 -1.87 -17.39
N ARG A 178 3.95 -1.01 -18.16
CA ARG A 178 2.92 -0.08 -17.64
C ARG A 178 1.65 -0.76 -17.10
N TRP A 179 1.55 -2.08 -17.17
CA TRP A 179 0.56 -2.88 -16.45
C TRP A 179 0.92 -3.12 -14.97
N MET A 180 2.11 -2.66 -14.56
CA MET A 180 2.59 -2.68 -13.18
C MET A 180 2.76 -1.27 -12.63
N ASN A 181 3.06 -1.16 -11.34
CA ASN A 181 3.51 0.10 -10.76
C ASN A 181 4.84 0.55 -11.39
N PRO A 182 5.08 1.85 -11.63
CA PRO A 182 6.32 2.33 -12.24
C PRO A 182 7.59 1.87 -11.52
N LEU A 183 7.55 1.76 -10.18
CA LEU A 183 8.69 1.26 -9.39
C LEU A 183 9.05 -0.18 -9.75
N TYR A 184 8.06 -1.01 -10.15
CA TYR A 184 8.29 -2.38 -10.57
C TYR A 184 9.17 -2.44 -11.82
N GLY A 185 8.82 -1.70 -12.86
CA GLY A 185 9.57 -1.68 -14.13
C GLY A 185 11.01 -1.24 -13.92
N GLN A 186 11.24 -0.20 -13.10
CA GLN A 186 12.57 0.32 -12.79
C GLN A 186 13.44 -0.69 -12.01
N LEU A 187 12.87 -1.34 -10.98
CA LEU A 187 13.57 -2.40 -10.23
C LEU A 187 13.90 -3.61 -11.11
N ARG A 188 12.97 -4.02 -11.98
CA ARG A 188 13.20 -5.11 -12.92
C ARG A 188 14.30 -4.80 -13.94
N GLN A 189 14.31 -3.57 -14.46
CA GLN A 189 15.37 -3.13 -15.36
C GLN A 189 16.75 -3.15 -14.67
N ALA A 190 16.81 -2.75 -13.40
CA ALA A 190 18.03 -2.84 -12.61
C ALA A 190 18.50 -4.29 -12.45
N LEU A 191 17.61 -5.26 -12.19
CA LEU A 191 17.97 -6.68 -12.17
C LEU A 191 18.51 -7.16 -13.52
N ALA A 192 17.89 -6.74 -14.61
CA ALA A 192 18.30 -7.13 -15.97
C ALA A 192 19.68 -6.59 -16.35
N SER A 193 20.11 -5.45 -15.79
CA SER A 193 21.43 -4.85 -16.07
C SER A 193 22.61 -5.69 -15.59
N GLY A 194 22.41 -6.60 -14.63
CA GLY A 194 23.45 -7.44 -14.06
C GLY A 194 24.48 -6.74 -13.16
N SER A 195 24.31 -5.44 -12.90
CA SER A 195 25.31 -4.56 -12.27
C SER A 195 25.35 -4.64 -10.74
N TYR A 196 24.58 -5.53 -10.10
CA TYR A 196 24.40 -5.60 -8.66
C TYR A 196 24.95 -6.90 -8.07
N SER A 197 25.49 -6.85 -6.82
CA SER A 197 25.95 -8.05 -6.10
C SER A 197 24.79 -9.04 -5.88
N PRO A 198 25.07 -10.33 -5.57
CA PRO A 198 24.04 -11.31 -5.25
C PRO A 198 23.09 -10.83 -4.16
N GLU A 199 23.60 -10.26 -3.07
CA GLU A 199 22.82 -9.74 -1.93
C GLU A 199 21.92 -8.56 -2.35
N GLN A 200 22.45 -7.66 -3.15
CA GLN A 200 21.70 -6.53 -3.70
C GLN A 200 20.59 -7.02 -4.66
N ARG A 201 20.87 -8.03 -5.48
CA ARG A 201 19.87 -8.64 -6.37
C ARG A 201 18.73 -9.27 -5.56
N ASP A 202 19.02 -9.93 -4.44
CA ASP A 202 17.99 -10.49 -3.57
C ASP A 202 17.14 -9.43 -2.91
N LEU A 203 17.73 -8.31 -2.48
CA LEU A 203 16.99 -7.14 -2.01
C LEU A 203 16.11 -6.53 -3.11
N ILE A 204 16.61 -6.40 -4.34
CA ILE A 204 15.81 -5.90 -5.46
C ILE A 204 14.63 -6.87 -5.73
N ARG A 205 14.85 -8.18 -5.76
CA ARG A 205 13.78 -9.19 -5.93
C ARG A 205 12.73 -9.10 -4.84
N LEU A 206 13.15 -8.94 -3.58
CA LEU A 206 12.23 -8.76 -2.46
C LEU A 206 11.36 -7.51 -2.63
N ASN A 207 11.96 -6.42 -3.10
CA ASN A 207 11.24 -5.17 -3.35
C ASN A 207 10.36 -5.23 -4.61
N LEU A 208 10.74 -6.00 -5.63
CA LEU A 208 9.85 -6.34 -6.75
C LEU A 208 8.56 -6.98 -6.26
N LEU A 209 8.64 -7.96 -5.35
CA LEU A 209 7.45 -8.59 -4.78
C LEU A 209 6.57 -7.60 -4.03
N ARG A 210 7.16 -6.67 -3.26
CA ARG A 210 6.43 -5.62 -2.54
C ARG A 210 5.75 -4.63 -3.48
N THR A 211 6.39 -4.29 -4.59
CA THR A 211 5.81 -3.36 -5.58
C THR A 211 4.67 -3.96 -6.40
N ARG A 212 4.52 -5.31 -6.46
CA ARG A 212 3.32 -5.96 -7.03
C ARG A 212 2.04 -5.62 -6.28
N GLU A 213 2.14 -5.27 -5.02
CA GLU A 213 1.03 -4.91 -4.15
C GLU A 213 0.56 -3.46 -4.36
N LEU A 214 1.34 -2.66 -5.08
CA LEU A 214 1.00 -1.29 -5.41
C LEU A 214 0.07 -1.22 -6.64
N PRO A 215 -0.70 -0.12 -6.80
CA PRO A 215 -1.58 0.03 -7.94
C PRO A 215 -0.78 0.11 -9.25
N ALA A 216 -1.32 -0.44 -10.32
CA ALA A 216 -0.83 -0.19 -11.67
C ALA A 216 -1.08 1.28 -12.03
N GLY A 217 -0.15 1.89 -12.74
CA GLY A 217 0.13 3.29 -12.97
C GLY A 217 -0.95 4.30 -13.35
N SER A 218 -2.25 4.05 -13.12
CA SER A 218 -3.28 5.05 -13.40
C SER A 218 -4.06 5.42 -12.13
N GLY A 219 -4.37 6.70 -11.99
CA GLY A 219 -5.14 7.23 -10.87
C GLY A 219 -4.30 7.97 -9.84
N ARG A 220 -4.99 8.45 -8.80
CA ARG A 220 -4.38 9.16 -7.67
C ARG A 220 -4.26 8.21 -6.48
N TYR A 221 -3.09 8.20 -5.84
CA TYR A 221 -2.89 7.49 -4.59
C TYR A 221 -1.74 8.09 -3.78
N VAL A 222 -1.75 7.82 -2.50
CA VAL A 222 -0.66 8.15 -1.57
C VAL A 222 0.17 6.89 -1.34
N LEU A 223 1.49 7.00 -1.45
CA LEU A 223 2.43 5.96 -1.06
C LEU A 223 3.29 6.46 0.10
N VAL A 224 3.19 5.82 1.26
CA VAL A 224 4.14 6.00 2.36
C VAL A 224 5.16 4.87 2.29
N ASN A 225 6.40 5.19 2.01
CA ASN A 225 7.50 4.24 2.19
C ASN A 225 8.08 4.39 3.60
N ALA A 226 7.76 3.45 4.49
CA ALA A 226 8.19 3.53 5.89
C ALA A 226 9.72 3.36 6.05
N ALA A 227 10.38 2.58 5.18
CA ALA A 227 11.85 2.47 5.20
C ALA A 227 12.52 3.79 4.79
N ALA A 228 12.00 4.47 3.76
CA ALA A 228 12.48 5.77 3.31
C ALA A 228 12.05 6.93 4.21
N GLN A 229 11.07 6.69 5.09
CA GLN A 229 10.45 7.72 5.91
C GLN A 229 9.96 8.91 5.06
N ARG A 230 9.33 8.57 3.90
CA ARG A 230 8.78 9.54 2.94
C ARG A 230 7.40 9.16 2.49
N LEU A 231 6.59 10.17 2.24
CA LEU A 231 5.30 10.09 1.58
C LEU A 231 5.44 10.66 0.18
N PHE A 232 4.80 9.98 -0.78
CA PHE A 232 4.70 10.41 -2.18
C PHE A 232 3.23 10.53 -2.57
N MET A 233 2.90 11.56 -3.32
CA MET A 233 1.59 11.74 -3.96
C MET A 233 1.72 11.38 -5.43
N TYR A 234 0.96 10.38 -5.87
CA TYR A 234 1.01 9.88 -7.24
C TYR A 234 -0.23 10.30 -8.04
N GLU A 235 -0.01 10.71 -9.27
CA GLU A 235 -1.06 10.92 -10.29
C GLU A 235 -0.61 10.30 -11.61
N ASN A 236 -1.46 9.44 -12.20
CA ASN A 236 -1.21 8.82 -13.50
C ASN A 236 0.16 8.11 -13.64
N GLY A 237 0.62 7.52 -12.54
CA GLY A 237 1.88 6.78 -12.50
C GLY A 237 3.12 7.62 -12.20
N GLU A 238 2.98 8.93 -12.00
CA GLU A 238 4.09 9.82 -11.66
C GLU A 238 3.94 10.37 -10.24
N ALA A 239 5.05 10.47 -9.51
CA ALA A 239 5.10 11.13 -8.22
C ALA A 239 5.10 12.65 -8.45
N VAL A 240 3.95 13.29 -8.23
CA VAL A 240 3.78 14.74 -8.44
C VAL A 240 4.27 15.58 -7.26
N ASP A 241 4.35 14.98 -6.06
CA ASP A 241 4.89 15.63 -4.87
C ASP A 241 5.36 14.58 -3.85
N SER A 242 6.22 14.99 -2.93
CA SER A 242 6.67 14.17 -1.82
C SER A 242 7.02 14.99 -0.58
N MET A 243 7.04 14.34 0.59
CA MET A 243 7.43 14.97 1.84
C MET A 243 8.07 13.99 2.80
N ARG A 244 8.84 14.50 3.75
CA ARG A 244 9.36 13.72 4.87
C ARG A 244 8.22 13.32 5.80
N VAL A 245 8.35 12.14 6.41
CA VAL A 245 7.41 11.68 7.43
C VAL A 245 8.16 11.11 8.63
N VAL A 246 7.52 11.18 9.80
CA VAL A 246 7.92 10.42 10.98
C VAL A 246 7.07 9.15 11.01
N VAL A 247 7.71 8.01 11.17
CA VAL A 247 7.07 6.69 11.25
C VAL A 247 7.30 6.04 12.62
N GLY A 248 6.74 4.86 12.82
CA GLY A 248 6.81 4.14 14.08
C GLY A 248 8.23 3.81 14.53
N LYS A 249 8.43 3.76 15.85
CA LYS A 249 9.65 3.20 16.46
C LYS A 249 9.80 1.72 16.09
N PRO A 250 11.01 1.13 16.12
CA PRO A 250 11.19 -0.31 15.86
C PRO A 250 10.33 -1.22 16.73
N ILE A 251 10.03 -0.82 17.99
CA ILE A 251 9.14 -1.56 18.89
C ILE A 251 7.64 -1.34 18.58
N TYR A 252 7.29 -0.30 17.83
CA TYR A 252 5.95 0.04 17.34
C TYR A 252 5.99 0.34 15.84
N PRO A 253 6.37 -0.63 15.00
CA PRO A 253 6.60 -0.37 13.58
C PRO A 253 5.30 0.02 12.90
N THR A 254 5.37 1.00 12.01
CA THR A 254 4.25 1.34 11.13
C THR A 254 3.86 0.10 10.32
N PRO A 255 2.59 -0.35 10.36
CA PRO A 255 2.15 -1.55 9.64
C PRO A 255 2.18 -1.32 8.12
N ILE A 256 2.34 -2.42 7.37
CA ILE A 256 2.16 -2.41 5.91
C ILE A 256 0.68 -2.58 5.65
N MET A 257 0.03 -1.62 4.97
CA MET A 257 -1.41 -1.65 4.75
C MET A 257 -1.85 -0.84 3.54
N ALA A 258 -3.06 -1.13 3.07
CA ALA A 258 -3.74 -0.37 2.05
C ALA A 258 -5.18 -0.07 2.49
N ALA A 259 -5.57 1.19 2.35
CA ALA A 259 -6.89 1.68 2.73
C ALA A 259 -7.28 2.90 1.90
N TYR A 260 -8.54 3.34 1.98
CA TYR A 260 -8.97 4.61 1.42
C TYR A 260 -8.97 5.72 2.45
N ILE A 261 -8.27 6.82 2.18
CA ILE A 261 -8.49 8.09 2.89
C ILE A 261 -9.88 8.59 2.52
N ARG A 262 -10.77 8.70 3.54
CA ARG A 262 -12.19 9.01 3.33
C ARG A 262 -12.53 10.44 3.73
N PHE A 263 -11.86 10.96 4.76
CA PHE A 263 -12.11 12.31 5.28
C PHE A 263 -10.89 12.85 6.02
N ALA A 264 -10.89 14.14 6.27
CA ALA A 264 -9.96 14.80 7.17
C ALA A 264 -10.70 15.36 8.38
N ASN A 265 -10.09 15.30 9.56
CA ASN A 265 -10.54 16.03 10.74
C ASN A 265 -9.65 17.25 10.95
N LEU A 266 -10.26 18.43 10.95
CA LEU A 266 -9.61 19.68 11.28
C LEU A 266 -9.71 19.92 12.78
N ASN A 267 -8.66 20.49 13.39
CA ASN A 267 -8.60 20.81 14.80
C ASN A 267 -8.97 19.60 15.69
N PRO A 268 -8.29 18.45 15.51
CA PRO A 268 -8.69 17.18 16.08
C PRO A 268 -8.39 17.07 17.58
N TYR A 269 -9.16 16.27 18.29
CA TYR A 269 -8.68 15.64 19.53
C TYR A 269 -7.63 14.58 19.20
N TRP A 270 -6.70 14.37 20.12
CA TRP A 270 -5.93 13.13 20.15
C TRP A 270 -6.51 12.22 21.23
N TYR A 271 -7.09 11.12 20.83
CA TYR A 271 -7.53 10.04 21.71
C TYR A 271 -6.33 9.14 22.00
N VAL A 272 -5.81 9.26 23.23
CA VAL A 272 -4.55 8.62 23.62
C VAL A 272 -4.76 7.12 23.78
N PRO A 273 -4.01 6.27 23.04
CA PRO A 273 -4.02 4.83 23.27
C PRO A 273 -3.61 4.49 24.72
N ALA A 274 -4.25 3.48 25.31
CA ALA A 274 -4.07 3.15 26.73
C ALA A 274 -2.61 2.78 27.07
N ASP A 275 -1.88 2.16 26.17
CA ASP A 275 -0.45 1.88 26.32
C ASP A 275 0.39 3.17 26.34
N LEU A 276 0.08 4.14 25.49
CA LEU A 276 0.77 5.44 25.51
C LEU A 276 0.37 6.27 26.75
N ALA A 277 -0.84 6.11 27.26
CA ALA A 277 -1.23 6.71 28.55
C ALA A 277 -0.37 6.17 29.69
N ALA A 278 -0.12 4.86 29.74
CA ALA A 278 0.72 4.20 30.73
C ALA A 278 2.22 4.52 30.54
N GLU A 279 2.72 4.42 29.30
CA GLU A 279 4.17 4.54 29.01
C GLU A 279 4.66 5.99 28.98
N ARG A 280 3.77 6.95 28.69
CA ARG A 280 4.17 8.35 28.44
C ARG A 280 3.48 9.35 29.36
N ILE A 281 2.15 9.26 29.50
CA ILE A 281 1.40 10.29 30.25
C ILE A 281 1.58 10.10 31.76
N ALA A 282 1.28 8.89 32.27
CA ALA A 282 1.34 8.61 33.69
C ALA A 282 2.73 8.85 34.33
N PRO A 283 3.86 8.42 33.73
CA PRO A 283 5.17 8.74 34.27
C PRO A 283 5.49 10.24 34.31
N ASN A 284 4.98 11.01 33.34
CA ASN A 284 5.15 12.46 33.34
C ASN A 284 4.28 13.12 34.44
N VAL A 285 3.07 12.62 34.70
CA VAL A 285 2.24 13.08 35.81
C VAL A 285 2.91 12.79 37.14
N LEU A 286 3.46 11.59 37.34
CA LEU A 286 4.19 11.22 38.55
C LEU A 286 5.42 12.12 38.78
N LYS A 287 6.13 12.49 37.72
CA LYS A 287 7.35 13.32 37.78
C LYS A 287 7.05 14.81 37.94
N GLN A 288 6.02 15.35 37.30
CA GLN A 288 5.75 16.79 37.15
C GLN A 288 4.49 17.26 37.87
N GLY A 289 3.74 16.35 38.48
CA GLY A 289 2.44 16.61 39.10
C GLY A 289 1.29 16.79 38.09
N LEU A 290 0.07 16.89 38.62
CA LEU A 290 -1.16 17.10 37.85
C LEU A 290 -1.13 18.32 36.90
N PRO A 291 -0.46 19.45 37.23
CA PRO A 291 -0.36 20.60 36.30
C PRO A 291 0.26 20.25 34.93
N TYR A 292 0.94 19.11 34.81
CA TYR A 292 1.41 18.62 33.51
C TYR A 292 0.25 18.36 32.54
N LEU A 293 -0.87 17.81 33.03
CA LEU A 293 -2.04 17.52 32.19
C LEU A 293 -2.64 18.81 31.62
N ASP A 294 -2.80 19.83 32.44
CA ASP A 294 -3.36 21.11 32.01
C ASP A 294 -2.45 21.81 31.00
N ARG A 295 -1.12 21.85 31.28
CA ARG A 295 -0.15 22.45 30.35
C ARG A 295 -0.15 21.79 28.99
N GLN A 296 -0.40 20.49 28.93
CA GLN A 296 -0.42 19.71 27.69
C GLN A 296 -1.83 19.58 27.10
N GLY A 297 -2.85 20.09 27.77
CA GLY A 297 -4.25 20.00 27.34
C GLY A 297 -4.84 18.60 27.43
N TYR A 298 -4.38 17.75 28.37
CA TYR A 298 -4.94 16.42 28.58
C TYR A 298 -6.16 16.45 29.49
N GLN A 299 -7.17 15.64 29.16
CA GLN A 299 -8.34 15.40 29.98
C GLN A 299 -8.54 13.90 30.18
N VAL A 300 -8.85 13.49 31.41
CA VAL A 300 -9.31 12.13 31.71
C VAL A 300 -10.81 12.09 31.47
N VAL A 301 -11.30 11.15 30.67
CA VAL A 301 -12.68 11.11 30.19
C VAL A 301 -13.33 9.75 30.40
N SER A 302 -14.67 9.74 30.47
CA SER A 302 -15.44 8.50 30.65
C SER A 302 -15.55 7.69 29.35
N ASP A 303 -15.50 8.35 28.18
CA ASP A 303 -15.68 7.75 26.86
C ASP A 303 -15.01 8.65 25.82
N PHE A 304 -14.82 8.12 24.59
CA PHE A 304 -14.35 8.89 23.43
C PHE A 304 -15.49 9.29 22.48
N ILE A 305 -16.74 8.89 22.78
CA ILE A 305 -17.93 9.10 21.94
C ILE A 305 -18.91 10.03 22.65
N GLY A 306 -19.54 10.93 21.88
CA GLY A 306 -20.54 11.85 22.39
C GLY A 306 -19.98 12.93 23.33
N GLU A 307 -20.68 13.24 24.41
CA GLU A 307 -20.29 14.20 25.43
C GLU A 307 -19.75 13.47 26.69
N PRO A 308 -18.46 13.12 26.74
CA PRO A 308 -17.91 12.37 27.85
C PRO A 308 -17.85 13.21 29.13
N LYS A 309 -18.08 12.56 30.28
CA LYS A 309 -17.78 13.17 31.59
C LYS A 309 -16.25 13.33 31.70
N ILE A 310 -15.84 14.47 32.22
CA ILE A 310 -14.44 14.75 32.57
C ILE A 310 -14.25 14.34 34.02
N PHE A 311 -13.29 13.48 34.29
CA PHE A 311 -12.93 13.07 35.64
C PHE A 311 -11.88 14.01 36.25
N ASP A 312 -11.93 14.19 37.56
CA ASP A 312 -10.87 14.88 38.30
C ASP A 312 -9.58 13.99 38.27
N PRO A 313 -8.49 14.47 37.70
CA PRO A 313 -7.25 13.68 37.64
C PRO A 313 -6.65 13.33 39.02
N SER A 314 -7.02 14.05 40.07
CA SER A 314 -6.56 13.77 41.43
C SER A 314 -7.14 12.46 42.01
N THR A 315 -8.24 11.97 41.44
CA THR A 315 -8.89 10.71 41.86
C THR A 315 -8.27 9.46 41.19
N ILE A 316 -7.28 9.64 40.28
CA ILE A 316 -6.67 8.57 39.55
C ILE A 316 -5.39 8.10 40.24
N ASP A 317 -5.25 6.77 40.39
CA ASP A 317 -3.95 6.17 40.79
C ASP A 317 -2.99 6.15 39.59
N TRP A 318 -2.22 7.21 39.42
CA TRP A 318 -1.28 7.37 38.32
C TRP A 318 -0.14 6.35 38.35
N GLN A 319 0.20 5.80 39.53
CA GLN A 319 1.17 4.72 39.63
C GLN A 319 0.56 3.42 39.07
N ALA A 320 -0.69 3.12 39.39
CA ALA A 320 -1.38 1.96 38.83
C ALA A 320 -1.55 2.08 37.29
N VAL A 321 -1.76 3.31 36.78
CA VAL A 321 -1.79 3.55 35.34
C VAL A 321 -0.43 3.30 34.70
N ALA A 322 0.67 3.82 35.28
CA ALA A 322 2.03 3.62 34.78
C ALA A 322 2.43 2.14 34.77
N ASP A 323 2.01 1.38 35.77
CA ASP A 323 2.24 -0.06 35.88
C ASP A 323 1.32 -0.91 34.98
N GLY A 324 0.38 -0.28 34.25
CA GLY A 324 -0.60 -0.96 33.40
C GLY A 324 -1.71 -1.70 34.18
N ARG A 325 -1.78 -1.55 35.51
CA ARG A 325 -2.80 -2.16 36.36
C ARG A 325 -4.16 -1.47 36.29
N GLN A 326 -4.18 -0.16 35.97
CA GLN A 326 -5.37 0.62 35.73
C GLN A 326 -5.36 1.21 34.33
N LYS A 327 -6.47 1.11 33.60
CA LYS A 327 -6.66 1.76 32.29
C LYS A 327 -7.48 3.03 32.49
N VAL A 328 -7.02 4.12 31.89
CA VAL A 328 -7.74 5.39 31.83
C VAL A 328 -7.90 5.84 30.38
N LEU A 329 -9.01 6.49 30.08
CA LEU A 329 -9.22 7.13 28.79
C LEU A 329 -8.77 8.58 28.87
N ILE A 330 -7.78 8.94 28.07
CA ILE A 330 -7.23 10.29 28.03
C ILE A 330 -7.42 10.83 26.61
N ARG A 331 -7.93 12.06 26.51
CA ARG A 331 -7.89 12.83 25.27
C ARG A 331 -7.04 14.06 25.44
N GLN A 332 -6.36 14.49 24.35
CA GLN A 332 -5.68 15.79 24.31
C GLN A 332 -6.55 16.77 23.52
N LEU A 333 -6.75 17.93 24.08
CA LEU A 333 -7.54 19.00 23.47
C LEU A 333 -6.83 19.53 22.21
N PRO A 334 -7.59 20.05 21.23
CA PRO A 334 -7.02 20.81 20.13
C PRO A 334 -6.18 21.97 20.63
N GLY A 335 -5.10 22.25 19.93
CA GLY A 335 -4.22 23.36 20.30
C GLY A 335 -2.78 23.18 19.82
N PRO A 336 -1.88 24.12 20.17
CA PRO A 336 -0.50 24.13 19.70
C PRO A 336 0.31 22.91 20.19
N HIS A 337 -0.08 22.32 21.33
CA HIS A 337 0.59 21.15 21.92
C HIS A 337 -0.03 19.82 21.51
N ASN A 338 -1.15 19.83 20.74
CA ASN A 338 -1.80 18.62 20.35
C ASN A 338 -0.91 17.77 19.44
N SER A 339 -0.64 16.54 19.84
CA SER A 339 0.23 15.62 19.10
C SER A 339 -0.25 15.31 17.68
N MET A 340 -1.54 15.54 17.36
CA MET A 340 -2.10 15.38 16.01
C MET A 340 -1.92 16.61 15.12
N GLY A 341 -1.37 17.72 15.67
CA GLY A 341 -1.34 18.98 15.00
C GLY A 341 -2.73 19.51 14.70
N ARG A 342 -2.91 20.12 13.54
CA ARG A 342 -4.18 20.79 13.16
C ARG A 342 -5.05 20.00 12.21
N ILE A 343 -4.56 18.89 11.66
CA ILE A 343 -5.28 18.06 10.70
C ILE A 343 -4.84 16.60 10.77
N LYS A 344 -5.79 15.68 10.73
CA LYS A 344 -5.56 14.25 10.55
C LYS A 344 -6.38 13.73 9.37
N PHE A 345 -5.83 12.80 8.59
CA PHE A 345 -6.47 12.14 7.45
C PHE A 345 -6.85 10.73 7.84
N MET A 346 -8.13 10.43 7.70
CA MET A 346 -8.72 9.22 8.25
C MET A 346 -8.98 8.16 7.19
N PHE A 347 -8.45 6.97 7.44
CA PHE A 347 -8.73 5.70 6.78
C PHE A 347 -9.01 4.66 7.86
N PRO A 348 -10.24 4.60 8.39
CA PRO A 348 -10.58 3.78 9.55
C PRO A 348 -10.10 2.34 9.39
N ASN A 349 -9.35 1.82 10.37
CA ASN A 349 -8.72 0.50 10.35
C ASN A 349 -8.53 -0.05 11.77
N SER A 350 -8.35 -1.38 11.90
CA SER A 350 -8.15 -2.06 13.18
C SER A 350 -6.85 -1.70 13.90
N GLU A 351 -5.84 -1.25 13.16
CA GLU A 351 -4.53 -0.90 13.71
C GLU A 351 -4.51 0.50 14.35
N GLY A 352 -5.57 1.30 14.15
CA GLY A 352 -5.66 2.66 14.66
C GLY A 352 -4.63 3.62 14.04
N VAL A 353 -4.18 3.34 12.82
CA VAL A 353 -3.17 4.15 12.10
C VAL A 353 -3.86 5.22 11.25
N TYR A 354 -3.30 6.40 11.23
CA TYR A 354 -3.70 7.52 10.36
C TYR A 354 -2.51 8.40 10.00
N LEU A 355 -2.69 9.27 9.01
CA LEU A 355 -1.74 10.31 8.67
C LEU A 355 -2.15 11.59 9.40
N HIS A 356 -1.20 12.32 9.98
CA HIS A 356 -1.54 13.54 10.70
C HIS A 356 -0.43 14.59 10.68
N ASP A 357 -0.81 15.82 10.92
CA ASP A 357 0.12 16.93 11.16
C ASP A 357 0.97 16.69 12.42
N ASN A 358 2.03 17.44 12.58
CA ASN A 358 2.92 17.34 13.75
C ASN A 358 3.40 18.71 14.20
N PRO A 359 3.21 19.09 15.48
CA PRO A 359 3.74 20.34 16.00
C PRO A 359 5.26 20.34 16.17
N GLU A 360 5.88 19.16 16.41
CA GLU A 360 7.33 19.00 16.62
C GLU A 360 8.06 19.03 15.27
N ARG A 361 8.28 20.22 14.72
CA ARG A 361 8.85 20.40 13.37
C ARG A 361 10.30 19.94 13.24
N GLU A 362 11.06 20.05 14.30
CA GLU A 362 12.47 19.65 14.41
C GLU A 362 12.69 18.16 14.14
N LEU A 363 11.69 17.32 14.35
CA LEU A 363 11.77 15.89 14.05
C LEU A 363 11.97 15.59 12.57
N PHE A 364 11.51 16.47 11.69
CA PHE A 364 11.67 16.28 10.25
C PHE A 364 13.09 16.57 9.76
N GLU A 365 13.91 17.27 10.55
CA GLU A 365 15.31 17.53 10.22
C GLU A 365 16.24 16.38 10.66
N GLN A 366 15.71 15.42 11.41
CA GLN A 366 16.47 14.25 11.84
C GLN A 366 16.75 13.30 10.66
N ALA A 367 17.94 12.70 10.65
CA ALA A 367 18.32 11.70 9.66
C ALA A 367 17.42 10.46 9.76
N ALA A 368 17.16 9.96 10.97
CA ALA A 368 16.22 8.89 11.25
C ALA A 368 14.97 9.44 11.95
N ARG A 369 13.81 9.20 11.40
CA ARG A 369 12.52 9.72 11.88
C ARG A 369 11.61 8.61 12.38
N LEU A 370 12.08 7.83 13.35
CA LEU A 370 11.44 6.64 13.93
C LEU A 370 10.92 6.96 15.34
N TYR A 371 9.93 7.86 15.46
CA TYR A 371 9.52 8.41 16.75
C TYR A 371 8.05 8.16 17.12
N SER A 372 7.20 7.72 16.18
CA SER A 372 5.76 7.54 16.45
C SER A 372 5.43 6.19 17.11
N GLY A 373 4.20 6.03 17.58
CA GLY A 373 3.63 4.76 18.04
C GLY A 373 3.01 3.93 16.90
N GLY A 374 3.38 4.19 15.63
CA GLY A 374 2.86 3.49 14.45
C GLY A 374 2.18 4.41 13.42
N CYS A 375 1.57 5.52 13.87
CA CYS A 375 1.00 6.52 12.96
C CYS A 375 2.07 7.24 12.13
N VAL A 376 1.66 7.88 11.05
CA VAL A 376 2.54 8.61 10.14
C VAL A 376 2.35 10.11 10.34
N ARG A 377 3.40 10.80 10.84
CA ARG A 377 3.40 12.25 11.01
C ARG A 377 3.93 12.93 9.76
N LEU A 378 3.26 13.97 9.33
CA LEU A 378 3.51 14.65 8.06
C LEU A 378 4.27 15.95 8.25
N GLU A 379 5.33 16.17 7.46
CA GLU A 379 6.07 17.44 7.41
C GLU A 379 5.20 18.59 6.90
N ALA A 380 4.34 18.33 5.92
CA ALA A 380 3.52 19.34 5.26
C ALA A 380 2.07 18.86 5.07
N ALA A 381 1.36 18.61 6.18
CA ALA A 381 0.01 18.08 6.17
C ALA A 381 -0.98 18.91 5.33
N TRP A 382 -0.85 20.25 5.35
CA TRP A 382 -1.68 21.14 4.55
C TRP A 382 -1.43 21.03 3.04
N ARG A 383 -0.20 20.67 2.64
CA ARG A 383 0.12 20.41 1.23
C ARG A 383 -0.56 19.12 0.76
N LEU A 384 -0.54 18.06 1.57
CA LEU A 384 -1.32 16.85 1.31
C LEU A 384 -2.83 17.15 1.28
N SER A 385 -3.34 17.97 2.21
CA SER A 385 -4.74 18.39 2.23
C SER A 385 -5.14 19.06 0.93
N ARG A 386 -4.38 20.07 0.48
CA ARG A 386 -4.66 20.77 -0.78
C ARG A 386 -4.69 19.81 -1.97
N TRP A 387 -3.73 18.87 -2.02
CA TRP A 387 -3.70 17.87 -3.08
C TRP A 387 -4.91 16.93 -3.00
N LEU A 388 -5.30 16.44 -1.83
CA LEU A 388 -6.45 15.55 -1.68
C LEU A 388 -7.77 16.23 -2.07
N PHE A 389 -8.02 17.44 -1.57
CA PHE A 389 -9.29 18.15 -1.69
C PHE A 389 -9.37 19.08 -2.91
N GLY A 390 -8.26 19.33 -3.60
CA GLY A 390 -8.20 20.30 -4.72
C GLY A 390 -8.41 21.76 -4.31
N ARG A 391 -8.45 22.04 -2.99
CA ARG A 391 -8.66 23.36 -2.41
C ARG A 391 -8.04 23.45 -1.02
N ASP A 392 -7.85 24.66 -0.53
CA ASP A 392 -7.48 24.86 0.87
C ASP A 392 -8.68 24.59 1.78
N LEU A 393 -8.42 23.82 2.83
CA LEU A 393 -9.40 23.65 3.89
C LEU A 393 -9.22 24.76 4.91
N THR A 394 -10.31 25.38 5.32
CA THR A 394 -10.34 26.40 6.36
C THR A 394 -11.13 25.87 7.54
N TRP A 395 -10.52 25.93 8.72
CA TRP A 395 -11.23 25.65 9.96
C TRP A 395 -12.13 26.85 10.29
N LYS A 396 -13.42 26.58 10.52
CA LYS A 396 -14.39 27.62 10.84
C LYS A 396 -14.74 27.60 12.31
N GLY A 397 -14.37 28.66 13.04
CA GLY A 397 -14.81 28.91 14.40
C GLY A 397 -14.18 28.02 15.50
N ALA A 398 -14.88 27.86 16.61
CA ALA A 398 -14.43 27.11 17.79
C ALA A 398 -14.71 25.60 17.73
N ALA A 399 -15.25 25.10 16.59
CA ALA A 399 -15.60 23.69 16.50
C ALA A 399 -14.36 22.80 16.57
N THR A 400 -14.38 21.86 17.50
CA THR A 400 -13.39 20.79 17.63
C THR A 400 -13.78 19.63 16.73
N GLU A 401 -12.78 18.95 16.13
CA GLU A 401 -12.98 17.80 15.24
C GLU A 401 -13.96 18.05 14.08
N GLN A 402 -13.76 19.13 13.36
CA GLN A 402 -14.52 19.36 12.15
C GLN A 402 -14.15 18.30 11.08
N GLU A 403 -15.06 17.37 10.84
CA GLU A 403 -14.92 16.38 9.78
C GLU A 403 -15.20 17.01 8.42
N VAL A 404 -14.31 16.74 7.46
CA VAL A 404 -14.44 17.17 6.07
C VAL A 404 -14.30 15.93 5.19
N PRO A 405 -15.40 15.40 4.63
CA PRO A 405 -15.35 14.23 3.77
C PRO A 405 -14.67 14.53 2.43
N LEU A 406 -13.94 13.55 1.90
CA LEU A 406 -13.48 13.56 0.52
C LEU A 406 -14.64 13.18 -0.40
N GLU A 407 -14.82 13.94 -1.47
CA GLU A 407 -15.84 13.62 -2.50
C GLU A 407 -15.59 12.24 -3.11
N LYS A 408 -14.31 11.92 -3.36
CA LYS A 408 -13.84 10.60 -3.80
C LYS A 408 -12.74 10.14 -2.88
N PRO A 409 -12.90 9.00 -2.19
CA PRO A 409 -11.84 8.42 -1.38
C PRO A 409 -10.56 8.20 -2.21
N VAL A 410 -9.40 8.48 -1.60
CA VAL A 410 -8.10 8.34 -2.25
C VAL A 410 -7.34 7.18 -1.61
N PRO A 411 -6.84 6.20 -2.39
CA PRO A 411 -6.06 5.10 -1.84
C PRO A 411 -4.80 5.59 -1.12
N VAL A 412 -4.49 5.02 0.02
CA VAL A 412 -3.20 5.13 0.70
C VAL A 412 -2.60 3.75 0.85
N TYR A 413 -1.36 3.62 0.41
CA TYR A 413 -0.53 2.43 0.57
C TYR A 413 0.61 2.77 1.52
N ILE A 414 0.71 2.07 2.64
CA ILE A 414 1.88 2.11 3.51
C ILE A 414 2.69 0.86 3.17
N SER A 415 3.86 1.05 2.60
CA SER A 415 4.76 0.00 2.16
C SER A 415 6.12 0.10 2.85
N TYR A 416 6.99 -0.87 2.60
CA TYR A 416 8.32 -0.94 3.17
C TYR A 416 9.32 -1.32 2.06
N LEU A 417 9.75 -0.30 1.31
CA LEU A 417 10.65 -0.49 0.17
C LEU A 417 12.06 -0.06 0.57
N THR A 418 12.98 -1.01 0.59
CA THR A 418 14.39 -0.84 0.96
C THR A 418 15.32 -0.80 -0.24
N ALA A 419 14.87 -1.19 -1.41
CA ALA A 419 15.50 -0.92 -2.70
C ALA A 419 14.57 -0.01 -3.50
N VAL A 420 15.03 1.18 -3.81
CA VAL A 420 14.23 2.22 -4.48
C VAL A 420 15.02 2.83 -5.64
N PRO A 421 14.36 3.19 -6.75
CA PRO A 421 15.01 3.91 -7.83
C PRO A 421 15.56 5.26 -7.38
N ASP A 422 16.80 5.56 -7.79
CA ASP A 422 17.49 6.83 -7.60
C ASP A 422 18.23 7.20 -8.88
N GLY A 423 17.59 8.01 -9.71
CA GLY A 423 18.07 8.26 -11.07
C GLY A 423 18.14 6.97 -11.91
N SER A 424 19.33 6.65 -12.43
CA SER A 424 19.60 5.42 -13.19
C SER A 424 20.04 4.23 -12.33
N GLN A 425 20.14 4.40 -11.02
CA GLN A 425 20.60 3.38 -10.08
C GLN A 425 19.50 3.00 -9.09
N ILE A 426 19.80 2.01 -8.24
CA ILE A 426 18.98 1.65 -7.09
C ILE A 426 19.71 2.07 -5.82
N ALA A 427 19.03 2.88 -5.01
CA ALA A 427 19.45 3.17 -3.64
C ALA A 427 18.96 2.04 -2.72
N PHE A 428 19.84 1.61 -1.83
CA PHE A 428 19.53 0.64 -0.80
C PHE A 428 19.42 1.34 0.53
N LEU A 429 18.26 1.20 1.17
CA LEU A 429 17.92 1.84 2.43
C LEU A 429 18.09 0.87 3.60
N ASP A 430 18.31 1.41 4.79
CA ASP A 430 18.42 0.61 6.01
C ASP A 430 17.13 -0.19 6.30
N ASP A 431 17.30 -1.44 6.69
CA ASP A 431 16.21 -2.32 7.15
C ASP A 431 15.86 -2.00 8.62
N VAL A 432 15.34 -0.78 8.86
CA VAL A 432 15.09 -0.22 10.20
C VAL A 432 14.12 -1.05 11.05
N TYR A 433 13.32 -1.92 10.44
CA TYR A 433 12.38 -2.81 11.12
C TYR A 433 12.79 -4.30 11.06
N GLY A 434 13.92 -4.64 10.45
CA GLY A 434 14.41 -6.00 10.30
C GLY A 434 13.54 -6.90 9.40
N ARG A 435 12.70 -6.30 8.55
CA ARG A 435 11.73 -7.04 7.70
C ARG A 435 12.39 -7.77 6.54
N ASP A 436 13.47 -7.20 5.98
CA ASP A 436 14.24 -7.84 4.91
C ASP A 436 14.98 -9.05 5.44
N LYS A 437 15.72 -8.84 6.53
CA LYS A 437 16.45 -9.91 7.21
C LYS A 437 15.53 -11.07 7.57
N ALA A 438 14.36 -10.78 8.14
CA ALA A 438 13.38 -11.80 8.52
C ALA A 438 12.78 -12.52 7.30
N ARG A 439 12.64 -11.86 6.16
CA ARG A 439 12.08 -12.47 4.94
C ARG A 439 13.12 -13.31 4.21
N LEU A 440 14.33 -12.79 4.04
CA LEU A 440 15.43 -13.49 3.37
C LEU A 440 15.86 -14.74 4.15
N ALA A 441 15.90 -14.70 5.50
CA ALA A 441 16.18 -15.85 6.32
C ALA A 441 15.17 -17.00 6.11
N ARG A 442 13.87 -16.68 5.96
CA ARG A 442 12.84 -17.70 5.65
C ARG A 442 12.97 -18.32 4.27
N GLN A 443 13.67 -17.65 3.34
CA GLN A 443 13.92 -18.16 1.99
C GLN A 443 15.10 -19.13 1.96
N SER A 444 16.15 -18.88 2.74
CA SER A 444 17.31 -19.78 2.87
C SER A 444 16.94 -21.11 3.53
N ASP A 445 15.90 -21.14 4.38
CA ASP A 445 15.44 -22.34 5.09
C ASP A 445 14.49 -23.26 4.26
N GLY A 446 14.35 -23.03 2.94
CA GLY A 446 13.62 -23.95 2.03
C GLY A 446 12.43 -23.38 1.28
N GLY A 447 12.27 -22.07 1.23
CA GLY A 447 11.20 -21.40 0.47
C GLY A 447 11.75 -20.62 -0.73
N LEU A 448 11.81 -21.24 -1.90
CA LEU A 448 11.97 -20.51 -3.16
C LEU A 448 10.99 -19.33 -3.25
N LEU A 449 11.43 -18.22 -3.86
CA LEU A 449 10.58 -17.10 -4.31
C LEU A 449 9.55 -17.56 -5.40
N THR A 450 9.12 -18.80 -5.33
CA THR A 450 8.10 -19.30 -6.25
C THR A 450 6.75 -18.83 -5.76
N THR A 451 6.16 -17.95 -6.53
CA THR A 451 4.70 -17.79 -6.55
C THR A 451 4.08 -19.17 -6.67
N ALA A 452 3.10 -19.45 -5.79
CA ALA A 452 2.38 -20.71 -5.68
C ALA A 452 2.10 -21.39 -7.04
N ARG A 453 2.12 -22.72 -6.99
CA ARG A 453 1.69 -23.64 -8.05
C ARG A 453 0.28 -23.31 -8.54
#